data_7c03a1235ba87fdb4a11d37ded242b9c
#
_entry.id   7c03a1235ba87fdb4a11d37ded242b9c
#
_cell.length_a   1.000
_cell.length_b   1.000
_cell.length_c   1.000
_cell.angle_alpha   90.00
_cell.angle_beta   90.00
_cell.angle_gamma   90.00
#
_symmetry.space_group_name_H-M   'P 1'
#
loop_
_entity.id
_entity.type
_entity.pdbx_description
1 polymer ?
#
loop_
_entity_poly.entity_id
_entity_poly.type
_entity_poly.pdbx_seq_one_letter_code
_entity_poly.pdbx_strand_id
1 'polypeptide(L)'
;KDPLYKDFLYKIMNPQTQAILFKNNYLPKVPKIVFLEDDSHLKELKKEDYWDDILGFICAEKNRDPIEGRTCFFFGKITKISDFLLKNIFQKVEKDPLHGLVLLGGKGKRMKRDKGALDYFGKPQSEHVYELLSTLCDDVYVSCRNEQQESEHLKNLKGKLLPDQFLEYGPMGGILTALRKEPEASWLVLACDLPYVSEDLLKSLIKRRNPLKMATCLENPEKGWPEPLCTIYEPIAYKNFLQYLSVGIECPRKVLMNSNIETLKIKDKLALQNVNTPEEFRRAKTELQAHI
;
A
#
# COMPACT_ATOMS: atom_id res chain seq x y z
N LYS A 1 -18.25 -1.22 -32.26
CA LYS A 1 -17.22 -1.20 -31.19
C LYS A 1 -15.98 -0.58 -31.81
N ASP A 2 -15.74 0.69 -31.47
CA ASP A 2 -14.72 1.54 -32.07
C ASP A 2 -13.32 1.05 -31.71
N PRO A 3 -12.41 0.77 -32.66
CA PRO A 3 -11.02 0.41 -32.40
C PRO A 3 -10.27 1.46 -31.59
N LEU A 4 -10.59 2.75 -31.76
CA LEU A 4 -10.06 3.87 -30.97
C LEU A 4 -10.36 3.75 -29.46
N TYR A 5 -11.49 3.14 -29.10
CA TYR A 5 -11.89 2.94 -27.71
C TYR A 5 -11.02 1.89 -26.99
N LYS A 6 -10.65 0.80 -27.69
CA LYS A 6 -9.72 -0.21 -27.15
C LYS A 6 -8.32 0.34 -26.94
N ASP A 7 -7.82 1.12 -27.91
CA ASP A 7 -6.52 1.78 -27.83
C ASP A 7 -6.47 2.84 -26.73
N PHE A 8 -7.57 3.57 -26.55
CA PHE A 8 -7.74 4.57 -25.50
C PHE A 8 -7.72 3.89 -24.11
N LEU A 9 -8.50 2.83 -23.90
CA LEU A 9 -8.50 2.07 -22.66
C LEU A 9 -7.13 1.42 -22.36
N TYR A 10 -6.46 0.86 -23.36
CA TYR A 10 -5.15 0.26 -23.18
C TYR A 10 -4.08 1.26 -22.76
N LYS A 11 -4.10 2.47 -23.34
CA LYS A 11 -3.18 3.56 -22.95
C LYS A 11 -3.45 4.14 -21.57
N ILE A 12 -4.73 4.15 -21.14
CA ILE A 12 -5.15 4.71 -19.85
C ILE A 12 -5.06 3.68 -18.72
N MET A 13 -5.23 2.41 -19.02
CA MET A 13 -5.15 1.30 -18.03
C MET A 13 -3.71 0.80 -17.81
N ASN A 14 -2.72 1.67 -17.92
CA ASN A 14 -1.38 1.29 -17.49
C ASN A 14 -1.34 1.19 -15.94
N PRO A 15 -0.36 0.45 -15.36
CA PRO A 15 -0.26 0.23 -13.91
C PRO A 15 -0.21 1.50 -13.06
N GLN A 16 0.11 2.64 -13.67
CA GLN A 16 0.25 3.92 -13.00
C GLN A 16 -1.00 4.82 -13.14
N THR A 17 -2.03 4.34 -13.82
CA THR A 17 -3.25 5.12 -14.04
C THR A 17 -4.11 5.14 -12.78
N GLN A 18 -4.28 6.31 -12.20
CA GLN A 18 -5.07 6.55 -10.99
C GLN A 18 -6.45 7.14 -11.27
N ALA A 19 -6.69 7.61 -12.48
CA ALA A 19 -7.99 8.13 -12.92
C ALA A 19 -8.23 7.76 -14.38
N ILE A 20 -9.46 7.41 -14.72
CA ILE A 20 -9.89 7.07 -16.06
C ILE A 20 -11.02 8.01 -16.45
N LEU A 21 -10.89 8.67 -17.62
CA LEU A 21 -11.90 9.51 -18.21
C LEU A 21 -12.72 8.69 -19.21
N PHE A 22 -14.02 8.57 -18.96
CA PHE A 22 -14.95 7.92 -19.89
C PHE A 22 -15.87 8.97 -20.53
N LYS A 23 -16.11 8.83 -21.81
CA LYS A 23 -17.06 9.69 -22.52
C LYS A 23 -18.51 9.31 -22.21
N ASN A 24 -18.79 8.02 -22.03
CA ASN A 24 -20.13 7.49 -21.69
C ASN A 24 -19.98 6.54 -20.49
N ASN A 25 -20.67 6.82 -19.43
CA ASN A 25 -20.45 6.22 -18.12
C ASN A 25 -21.26 4.97 -17.87
N TYR A 26 -20.61 3.83 -17.80
CA TYR A 26 -21.23 2.57 -17.41
C TYR A 26 -20.40 1.80 -16.36
N LEU A 27 -19.67 2.50 -15.48
CA LEU A 27 -19.00 1.86 -14.36
C LEU A 27 -19.76 2.18 -13.07
N PRO A 28 -20.65 1.29 -12.60
CA PRO A 28 -21.32 1.46 -11.32
C PRO A 28 -20.32 1.37 -10.18
N LYS A 29 -20.61 2.08 -9.08
CA LYS A 29 -19.82 2.09 -7.83
C LYS A 29 -18.40 2.65 -7.93
N VAL A 30 -18.09 3.40 -8.97
CA VAL A 30 -16.81 4.10 -9.10
C VAL A 30 -17.06 5.61 -9.00
N PRO A 31 -16.43 6.31 -8.03
CA PRO A 31 -16.52 7.76 -7.93
C PRO A 31 -16.10 8.43 -9.24
N LYS A 32 -16.90 9.38 -9.73
CA LYS A 32 -16.68 9.98 -11.05
C LYS A 32 -17.00 11.46 -11.10
N ILE A 33 -16.34 12.17 -12.01
CA ILE A 33 -16.77 13.50 -12.49
C ILE A 33 -17.35 13.34 -13.88
N VAL A 34 -18.51 13.91 -14.09
CA VAL A 34 -19.26 13.78 -15.34
C VAL A 34 -19.22 15.08 -16.12
N PHE A 35 -18.98 15.00 -17.43
CA PHE A 35 -19.15 16.16 -18.30
C PHE A 35 -20.65 16.39 -18.54
N LEU A 36 -21.14 17.56 -18.12
CA LEU A 36 -22.54 17.94 -18.25
C LEU A 36 -22.71 18.83 -19.47
N GLU A 37 -23.44 18.34 -20.47
CA GLU A 37 -23.69 19.07 -21.72
C GLU A 37 -24.75 20.14 -21.51
N ASP A 38 -25.89 19.77 -20.92
CA ASP A 38 -27.03 20.66 -20.65
C ASP A 38 -27.97 20.10 -19.57
N ASP A 39 -29.09 20.78 -19.34
CA ASP A 39 -30.08 20.38 -18.35
C ASP A 39 -30.91 19.16 -18.75
N SER A 40 -31.00 18.84 -20.04
CA SER A 40 -31.64 17.60 -20.49
C SER A 40 -30.78 16.37 -20.13
N HIS A 41 -29.47 16.46 -20.36
CA HIS A 41 -28.49 15.46 -19.93
C HIS A 41 -28.50 15.27 -18.42
N LEU A 42 -28.64 16.35 -17.64
CA LEU A 42 -28.76 16.25 -16.17
C LEU A 42 -29.99 15.43 -15.76
N LYS A 43 -31.13 15.62 -16.41
CA LYS A 43 -32.36 14.86 -16.14
C LYS A 43 -32.21 13.37 -16.47
N GLU A 44 -31.41 13.02 -17.45
CA GLU A 44 -31.10 11.65 -17.80
C GLU A 44 -30.17 11.02 -16.75
N LEU A 45 -29.09 11.72 -16.37
CA LEU A 45 -28.14 11.25 -15.36
C LEU A 45 -28.80 10.96 -14.01
N LYS A 46 -29.81 11.74 -13.62
CA LYS A 46 -30.57 11.52 -12.35
C LYS A 46 -31.37 10.21 -12.32
N LYS A 47 -31.58 9.58 -13.44
CA LYS A 47 -32.30 8.30 -13.54
C LYS A 47 -31.36 7.09 -13.50
N GLU A 48 -30.05 7.33 -13.56
CA GLU A 48 -29.05 6.29 -13.63
C GLU A 48 -28.67 5.79 -12.23
N ASP A 49 -28.42 4.49 -12.11
CA ASP A 49 -28.04 3.81 -10.85
C ASP A 49 -26.74 4.33 -10.25
N TYR A 50 -25.90 5.01 -11.03
CA TYR A 50 -24.63 5.59 -10.59
C TYR A 50 -24.71 7.07 -10.20
N TRP A 51 -25.93 7.64 -10.06
CA TRP A 51 -26.11 9.03 -9.67
C TRP A 51 -25.34 9.40 -8.40
N ASP A 52 -25.36 8.53 -7.40
CA ASP A 52 -24.71 8.76 -6.11
C ASP A 52 -23.17 8.65 -6.16
N ASP A 53 -22.63 8.03 -7.21
CA ASP A 53 -21.20 7.96 -7.46
C ASP A 53 -20.62 9.24 -8.10
N ILE A 54 -21.46 10.18 -8.52
CA ILE A 54 -21.02 11.43 -9.15
C ILE A 54 -20.51 12.39 -8.07
N LEU A 55 -19.23 12.69 -8.09
CA LEU A 55 -18.59 13.63 -7.18
C LEU A 55 -18.76 15.09 -7.59
N GLY A 56 -18.92 15.34 -8.89
CA GLY A 56 -19.06 16.67 -9.45
C GLY A 56 -19.25 16.67 -10.96
N PHE A 57 -19.43 17.85 -11.53
CA PHE A 57 -19.68 18.03 -12.96
C PHE A 57 -18.64 18.96 -13.60
N ILE A 58 -18.30 18.68 -14.86
CA ILE A 58 -17.57 19.62 -15.72
C ILE A 58 -18.59 20.24 -16.67
N CYS A 59 -18.72 21.56 -16.63
CA CYS A 59 -19.73 22.30 -17.40
C CYS A 59 -19.06 23.26 -18.39
N ALA A 60 -19.71 23.51 -19.50
CA ALA A 60 -19.31 24.54 -20.47
C ALA A 60 -19.61 25.95 -19.94
N GLU A 61 -20.61 26.09 -19.08
CA GLU A 61 -20.98 27.37 -18.45
C GLU A 61 -20.02 27.82 -17.38
N LYS A 62 -19.64 29.11 -17.46
CA LYS A 62 -18.86 29.77 -16.43
C LYS A 62 -19.75 30.06 -15.21
N ASN A 63 -19.30 29.66 -14.01
CA ASN A 63 -19.98 29.95 -12.74
C ASN A 63 -21.37 29.27 -12.58
N ARG A 64 -21.54 28.07 -13.10
CA ARG A 64 -22.74 27.28 -12.81
C ARG A 64 -22.80 26.92 -11.32
N ASP A 65 -23.96 27.10 -10.71
CA ASP A 65 -24.21 26.75 -9.33
C ASP A 65 -24.06 25.25 -9.07
N PRO A 66 -23.69 24.84 -7.84
CA PRO A 66 -23.63 23.43 -7.47
C PRO A 66 -24.97 22.72 -7.71
N ILE A 67 -24.92 21.50 -8.23
CA ILE A 67 -26.10 20.68 -8.50
C ILE A 67 -26.24 19.64 -7.36
N GLU A 68 -27.28 19.80 -6.54
CA GLU A 68 -27.53 18.91 -5.38
C GLU A 68 -26.28 18.72 -4.50
N GLY A 69 -25.60 19.80 -4.18
CA GLY A 69 -24.37 19.79 -3.37
C GLY A 69 -23.11 19.38 -4.11
N ARG A 70 -23.19 18.94 -5.37
CA ARG A 70 -22.05 18.55 -6.19
C ARG A 70 -21.47 19.74 -6.92
N THR A 71 -20.15 19.92 -6.83
CA THR A 71 -19.44 21.05 -7.42
C THR A 71 -19.48 21.02 -8.95
N CYS A 72 -19.77 22.19 -9.55
CA CYS A 72 -19.65 22.39 -10.98
C CYS A 72 -18.34 23.08 -11.33
N PHE A 73 -17.57 22.51 -12.23
CA PHE A 73 -16.30 23.05 -12.71
C PHE A 73 -16.45 23.58 -14.14
N PHE A 74 -15.90 24.76 -14.38
CA PHE A 74 -15.76 25.24 -15.74
C PHE A 74 -14.65 24.49 -16.47
N PHE A 75 -14.89 24.03 -17.67
CA PHE A 75 -13.97 23.25 -18.51
C PHE A 75 -12.55 23.84 -18.59
N GLY A 76 -12.40 25.17 -18.64
CA GLY A 76 -11.10 25.85 -18.68
C GLY A 76 -10.33 25.91 -17.36
N LYS A 77 -10.80 25.27 -16.28
CA LYS A 77 -10.19 25.29 -14.93
C LYS A 77 -9.64 23.91 -14.54
N ILE A 78 -8.78 23.33 -15.36
CA ILE A 78 -8.23 21.97 -15.17
C ILE A 78 -7.56 21.82 -13.79
N THR A 79 -6.80 22.82 -13.32
CA THR A 79 -6.17 22.78 -11.99
C THR A 79 -7.18 22.61 -10.85
N LYS A 80 -8.32 23.31 -10.89
CA LYS A 80 -9.36 23.18 -9.86
C LYS A 80 -10.03 21.80 -9.88
N ILE A 81 -10.18 21.20 -11.05
CA ILE A 81 -10.71 19.84 -11.21
C ILE A 81 -9.71 18.84 -10.62
N SER A 82 -8.42 19.00 -10.93
CA SER A 82 -7.36 18.19 -10.38
C SER A 82 -7.30 18.26 -8.86
N ASP A 83 -7.31 19.48 -8.29
CA ASP A 83 -7.27 19.70 -6.84
C ASP A 83 -8.49 19.08 -6.15
N PHE A 84 -9.68 19.18 -6.75
CA PHE A 84 -10.89 18.58 -6.24
C PHE A 84 -10.82 17.03 -6.25
N LEU A 85 -10.35 16.45 -7.36
CA LEU A 85 -10.16 14.99 -7.47
C LEU A 85 -9.17 14.50 -6.43
N LEU A 86 -8.03 15.16 -6.32
CA LEU A 86 -6.99 14.83 -5.34
C LEU A 86 -7.55 14.88 -3.92
N LYS A 87 -8.25 15.98 -3.56
CA LYS A 87 -8.86 16.13 -2.24
C LYS A 87 -9.87 15.01 -1.94
N ASN A 88 -10.75 14.67 -2.88
CA ASN A 88 -11.75 13.62 -2.65
C ASN A 88 -11.13 12.22 -2.61
N ILE A 89 -10.08 11.95 -3.39
CA ILE A 89 -9.32 10.71 -3.30
C ILE A 89 -8.63 10.63 -1.94
N PHE A 90 -7.94 11.68 -1.49
CA PHE A 90 -7.28 11.70 -0.18
C PHE A 90 -8.28 11.54 0.97
N GLN A 91 -9.43 12.23 0.92
CA GLN A 91 -10.47 12.06 1.95
C GLN A 91 -11.04 10.63 2.01
N LYS A 92 -11.14 9.96 0.87
CA LYS A 92 -11.55 8.55 0.84
C LYS A 92 -10.46 7.66 1.44
N VAL A 93 -9.22 7.86 1.06
CA VAL A 93 -8.09 7.05 1.49
C VAL A 93 -7.73 7.26 2.97
N GLU A 94 -7.98 8.44 3.54
CA GLU A 94 -7.88 8.63 5.00
C GLU A 94 -8.85 7.75 5.78
N LYS A 95 -9.91 7.25 5.13
CA LYS A 95 -10.90 6.31 5.69
C LYS A 95 -10.64 4.85 5.33
N ASP A 96 -9.77 4.60 4.34
CA ASP A 96 -9.42 3.23 3.96
C ASP A 96 -8.53 2.61 5.04
N PRO A 97 -8.82 1.38 5.49
CA PRO A 97 -8.09 0.76 6.57
C PRO A 97 -6.60 0.61 6.22
N LEU A 98 -5.75 0.90 7.19
CA LEU A 98 -4.32 0.62 7.13
C LEU A 98 -4.05 -0.61 7.99
N HIS A 99 -3.81 -1.75 7.36
CA HIS A 99 -3.46 -2.98 8.05
C HIS A 99 -1.94 -3.14 8.18
N GLY A 100 -1.51 -3.77 9.27
CA GLY A 100 -0.13 -4.14 9.50
C GLY A 100 0.16 -5.56 9.01
N LEU A 101 1.33 -5.77 8.40
CA LEU A 101 1.82 -7.09 8.02
C LEU A 101 3.20 -7.32 8.59
N VAL A 102 3.29 -8.23 9.57
CA VAL A 102 4.56 -8.74 10.06
C VAL A 102 5.07 -9.81 9.11
N LEU A 103 6.26 -9.65 8.54
CA LEU A 103 6.92 -10.67 7.73
C LEU A 103 7.96 -11.41 8.59
N LEU A 104 7.73 -12.68 8.86
CA LEU A 104 8.64 -13.51 9.68
C LEU A 104 10.00 -13.76 9.01
N GLY A 105 10.03 -13.64 7.69
CA GLY A 105 11.24 -13.91 6.90
C GLY A 105 11.33 -15.36 6.41
N GLY A 106 12.26 -15.56 5.47
CA GLY A 106 12.48 -16.85 4.81
C GLY A 106 13.19 -17.89 5.71
N LYS A 107 13.54 -19.03 5.10
CA LYS A 107 14.15 -20.23 5.73
C LYS A 107 15.51 -20.00 6.44
N GLY A 108 15.85 -18.80 6.85
CA GLY A 108 16.97 -18.42 7.73
C GLY A 108 18.24 -19.28 7.64
N LYS A 109 18.64 -19.73 6.42
CA LYS A 109 19.73 -20.71 6.23
C LYS A 109 21.04 -20.34 6.95
N ARG A 110 21.31 -19.03 7.08
CA ARG A 110 22.51 -18.50 7.74
C ARG A 110 22.34 -18.38 9.27
N MET A 111 21.15 -17.98 9.72
CA MET A 111 20.83 -17.84 11.15
C MET A 111 20.59 -19.18 11.84
N LYS A 112 20.24 -20.26 11.10
CA LYS A 112 19.80 -21.56 11.63
C LYS A 112 18.64 -21.48 12.64
N ARG A 113 17.99 -20.33 12.74
CA ARG A 113 16.84 -20.03 13.60
C ARG A 113 15.83 -19.18 12.84
N ASP A 114 14.57 -19.28 13.24
CA ASP A 114 13.52 -18.39 12.75
C ASP A 114 13.78 -16.97 13.25
N LYS A 115 13.77 -15.98 12.32
CA LYS A 115 14.02 -14.56 12.67
C LYS A 115 12.92 -14.01 13.58
N GLY A 116 11.70 -14.48 13.44
CA GLY A 116 10.58 -14.11 14.32
C GLY A 116 10.76 -14.58 15.75
N ALA A 117 11.55 -15.64 15.99
CA ALA A 117 11.84 -16.16 17.33
C ALA A 117 13.03 -15.48 18.03
N LEU A 118 13.74 -14.56 17.37
CA LEU A 118 14.87 -13.84 17.98
C LEU A 118 14.37 -12.88 19.06
N ASP A 119 15.08 -12.80 20.17
CA ASP A 119 14.74 -11.93 21.29
C ASP A 119 15.73 -10.77 21.41
N TYR A 120 15.26 -9.58 21.03
CA TYR A 120 15.99 -8.31 21.23
C TYR A 120 15.48 -7.53 22.45
N PHE A 121 14.19 -7.70 22.80
CA PHE A 121 13.43 -6.86 23.73
C PHE A 121 12.77 -7.64 24.87
N GLY A 122 13.26 -8.83 25.20
CA GLY A 122 12.69 -9.69 26.24
C GLY A 122 11.49 -10.52 25.77
N LYS A 123 11.21 -10.53 24.47
CA LYS A 123 10.12 -11.28 23.81
C LYS A 123 10.50 -11.63 22.38
N PRO A 124 9.77 -12.58 21.72
CA PRO A 124 10.00 -12.89 20.32
C PRO A 124 9.85 -11.65 19.43
N GLN A 125 10.73 -11.50 18.44
CA GLN A 125 10.69 -10.37 17.51
C GLN A 125 9.37 -10.29 16.73
N SER A 126 8.74 -11.42 16.42
CA SER A 126 7.40 -11.48 15.82
C SER A 126 6.35 -10.79 16.70
N GLU A 127 6.39 -11.00 18.00
CA GLU A 127 5.49 -10.37 18.97
C GLU A 127 5.79 -8.88 19.13
N HIS A 128 7.07 -8.50 19.22
CA HIS A 128 7.48 -7.10 19.27
C HIS A 128 7.01 -6.32 18.05
N VAL A 129 7.25 -6.83 16.84
CA VAL A 129 6.82 -6.17 15.59
C VAL A 129 5.30 -6.12 15.49
N TYR A 130 4.61 -7.19 15.92
CA TYR A 130 3.14 -7.22 15.95
C TYR A 130 2.58 -6.11 16.86
N GLU A 131 3.10 -5.99 18.09
CA GLU A 131 2.68 -4.95 19.02
C GLU A 131 2.98 -3.55 18.47
N LEU A 132 4.17 -3.34 17.92
CA LEU A 132 4.56 -2.08 17.31
C LEU A 132 3.58 -1.66 16.18
N LEU A 133 3.21 -2.56 15.28
CA LEU A 133 2.24 -2.28 14.24
C LEU A 133 0.82 -2.09 14.80
N SER A 134 0.47 -2.77 15.90
CA SER A 134 -0.85 -2.67 16.52
C SER A 134 -1.13 -1.30 17.14
N THR A 135 -0.11 -0.49 17.41
CA THR A 135 -0.29 0.91 17.85
C THR A 135 -0.61 1.86 16.71
N LEU A 136 -0.41 1.42 15.45
CA LEU A 136 -0.42 2.28 14.27
C LEU A 136 -1.43 1.86 13.19
N CYS A 137 -1.93 0.64 13.27
CA CYS A 137 -2.76 0.01 12.23
C CYS A 137 -4.09 -0.46 12.81
N ASP A 138 -5.13 -0.51 11.95
CA ASP A 138 -6.47 -0.94 12.33
C ASP A 138 -6.53 -2.43 12.70
N ASP A 139 -5.83 -3.26 11.92
CA ASP A 139 -5.62 -4.69 12.17
C ASP A 139 -4.20 -5.08 11.81
N VAL A 140 -3.68 -6.14 12.45
CA VAL A 140 -2.32 -6.64 12.19
C VAL A 140 -2.33 -8.14 11.96
N TYR A 141 -1.62 -8.57 10.94
CA TYR A 141 -1.47 -9.98 10.57
C TYR A 141 0.00 -10.38 10.50
N VAL A 142 0.26 -11.65 10.73
CA VAL A 142 1.60 -12.24 10.69
C VAL A 142 1.68 -13.21 9.53
N SER A 143 2.39 -12.82 8.47
CA SER A 143 2.66 -13.71 7.33
C SER A 143 3.60 -14.82 7.75
N CYS A 144 3.20 -16.05 7.52
CA CYS A 144 3.95 -17.25 7.89
C CYS A 144 3.79 -18.33 6.83
N ARG A 145 4.76 -19.23 6.74
CA ARG A 145 4.61 -20.47 5.99
C ARG A 145 3.74 -21.46 6.77
N ASN A 146 3.12 -22.40 6.06
CA ASN A 146 2.26 -23.41 6.69
C ASN A 146 2.95 -24.15 7.84
N GLU A 147 4.22 -24.51 7.68
CA GLU A 147 5.02 -25.21 8.70
C GLU A 147 5.38 -24.35 9.93
N GLN A 148 5.23 -23.01 9.83
CA GLN A 148 5.52 -22.10 10.96
C GLN A 148 4.32 -21.89 11.89
N GLN A 149 3.11 -22.23 11.48
CA GLN A 149 1.88 -21.91 12.25
C GLN A 149 1.88 -22.48 13.66
N GLU A 150 2.52 -23.63 13.88
CA GLU A 150 2.62 -24.27 15.21
C GLU A 150 3.91 -23.91 15.97
N SER A 151 4.66 -22.93 15.49
CA SER A 151 5.89 -22.50 16.16
C SER A 151 5.57 -21.85 17.51
N GLU A 152 6.39 -22.17 18.53
CA GLU A 152 6.20 -21.70 19.90
C GLU A 152 6.13 -20.17 20.00
N HIS A 153 7.00 -19.46 19.27
CA HIS A 153 7.05 -18.00 19.26
C HIS A 153 5.84 -17.33 18.60
N LEU A 154 4.91 -18.09 18.02
CA LEU A 154 3.67 -17.59 17.42
C LEU A 154 2.43 -17.96 18.25
N LYS A 155 2.58 -18.62 19.38
CA LYS A 155 1.45 -19.05 20.22
C LYS A 155 0.49 -17.92 20.55
N ASN A 156 1.02 -16.76 20.97
CA ASN A 156 0.22 -15.60 21.34
C ASN A 156 -0.41 -14.90 20.15
N LEU A 157 -0.03 -15.26 18.92
CA LEU A 157 -0.43 -14.64 17.67
C LEU A 157 -1.31 -15.54 16.79
N LYS A 158 -1.73 -16.72 17.28
CA LYS A 158 -2.46 -17.74 16.48
C LYS A 158 -3.65 -17.19 15.72
N GLY A 159 -4.46 -16.33 16.33
CA GLY A 159 -5.65 -15.71 15.70
C GLY A 159 -5.34 -14.65 14.66
N LYS A 160 -4.06 -14.29 14.47
CA LYS A 160 -3.59 -13.25 13.54
C LYS A 160 -2.64 -13.78 12.47
N LEU A 161 -2.44 -15.10 12.43
CA LEU A 161 -1.60 -15.73 11.43
C LEU A 161 -2.25 -15.67 10.05
N LEU A 162 -1.45 -15.35 9.06
CA LEU A 162 -1.82 -15.30 7.65
C LEU A 162 -0.87 -16.22 6.86
N PRO A 163 -1.27 -17.49 6.64
CA PRO A 163 -0.45 -18.43 5.87
C PRO A 163 -0.28 -17.97 4.42
N ASP A 164 0.96 -17.99 3.94
CA ASP A 164 1.31 -17.56 2.60
C ASP A 164 0.62 -18.42 1.54
N GLN A 165 -0.11 -17.76 0.62
CA GLN A 165 -0.81 -18.40 -0.49
C GLN A 165 0.01 -18.41 -1.79
N PHE A 166 0.95 -17.48 -1.91
CA PHE A 166 1.91 -17.41 -3.02
C PHE A 166 3.23 -18.03 -2.56
N LEU A 167 3.33 -19.33 -2.78
CA LEU A 167 4.45 -20.13 -2.27
C LEU A 167 5.73 -19.88 -3.08
N GLU A 168 6.88 -19.96 -2.40
CA GLU A 168 8.24 -19.86 -2.97
C GLU A 168 8.66 -18.46 -3.46
N TYR A 169 7.76 -17.46 -3.42
CA TYR A 169 8.08 -16.07 -3.78
C TYR A 169 8.71 -15.25 -2.63
N GLY A 170 9.10 -15.91 -1.53
CA GLY A 170 9.71 -15.24 -0.40
C GLY A 170 8.84 -14.08 0.15
N PRO A 171 9.44 -12.90 0.44
CA PRO A 171 8.66 -11.78 0.99
C PRO A 171 7.53 -11.31 0.08
N MET A 172 7.67 -11.45 -1.24
CA MET A 172 6.60 -11.10 -2.19
C MET A 172 5.36 -11.97 -1.99
N GLY A 173 5.53 -13.24 -1.62
CA GLY A 173 4.43 -14.16 -1.35
C GLY A 173 3.55 -13.69 -0.20
N GLY A 174 4.16 -13.29 0.92
CA GLY A 174 3.45 -12.72 2.06
C GLY A 174 2.73 -11.41 1.73
N ILE A 175 3.41 -10.50 1.03
CA ILE A 175 2.82 -9.21 0.59
C ILE A 175 1.61 -9.45 -0.32
N LEU A 176 1.72 -10.32 -1.32
CA LEU A 176 0.62 -10.66 -2.22
C LEU A 176 -0.54 -11.33 -1.49
N THR A 177 -0.25 -12.19 -0.51
CA THR A 177 -1.28 -12.84 0.30
C THR A 177 -2.08 -11.82 1.11
N ALA A 178 -1.40 -10.83 1.70
CA ALA A 178 -2.04 -9.75 2.43
C ALA A 178 -2.92 -8.88 1.52
N LEU A 179 -2.38 -8.38 0.42
CA LEU A 179 -3.11 -7.58 -0.56
C LEU A 179 -4.33 -8.31 -1.16
N ARG A 180 -4.24 -9.64 -1.30
CA ARG A 180 -5.38 -10.47 -1.74
C ARG A 180 -6.44 -10.62 -0.67
N LYS A 181 -6.04 -10.71 0.61
CA LYS A 181 -6.96 -10.89 1.74
C LYS A 181 -7.92 -9.72 1.89
N GLU A 182 -7.40 -8.51 1.84
CA GLU A 182 -8.17 -7.27 1.95
C GLU A 182 -7.79 -6.33 0.78
N PRO A 183 -8.46 -6.48 -0.39
CA PRO A 183 -8.08 -5.79 -1.62
C PRO A 183 -8.29 -4.28 -1.58
N GLU A 184 -9.10 -3.77 -0.67
CA GLU A 184 -9.40 -2.34 -0.48
C GLU A 184 -8.50 -1.69 0.58
N ALA A 185 -7.77 -2.49 1.38
CA ALA A 185 -6.91 -2.00 2.44
C ALA A 185 -5.50 -1.70 1.93
N SER A 186 -4.86 -0.73 2.57
CA SER A 186 -3.42 -0.53 2.44
C SER A 186 -2.68 -1.30 3.53
N TRP A 187 -1.44 -1.68 3.25
CA TRP A 187 -0.68 -2.56 4.11
C TRP A 187 0.66 -1.96 4.50
N LEU A 188 0.85 -1.67 5.79
CA LEU A 188 2.16 -1.35 6.36
C LEU A 188 2.91 -2.65 6.64
N VAL A 189 3.87 -2.94 5.80
CA VAL A 189 4.71 -4.15 5.89
C VAL A 189 5.94 -3.86 6.72
N LEU A 190 6.25 -4.72 7.70
CA LEU A 190 7.48 -4.69 8.48
C LEU A 190 8.04 -6.10 8.68
N ALA A 191 9.30 -6.30 8.31
CA ALA A 191 9.97 -7.59 8.49
C ALA A 191 10.69 -7.69 9.83
N CYS A 192 10.70 -8.89 10.39
CA CYS A 192 11.39 -9.20 11.66
C CYS A 192 12.92 -9.05 11.60
N ASP A 193 13.52 -8.92 10.43
CA ASP A 193 14.96 -8.72 10.29
C ASP A 193 15.42 -7.25 10.30
N LEU A 194 14.49 -6.34 10.59
CA LEU A 194 14.74 -4.90 10.75
C LEU A 194 14.53 -4.46 12.22
N PRO A 195 15.33 -4.92 13.18
CA PRO A 195 15.06 -4.72 14.61
C PRO A 195 15.24 -3.27 15.08
N TYR A 196 15.89 -2.40 14.30
CA TYR A 196 16.13 -1.00 14.64
C TYR A 196 15.00 -0.06 14.19
N VAL A 197 13.94 -0.57 13.52
CA VAL A 197 12.81 0.25 13.13
C VAL A 197 12.03 0.68 14.37
N SER A 198 11.91 2.00 14.56
CA SER A 198 11.19 2.61 15.67
C SER A 198 9.76 3.00 15.30
N GLU A 199 8.93 3.19 16.33
CA GLU A 199 7.55 3.70 16.17
C GLU A 199 7.53 5.09 15.50
N ASP A 200 8.46 5.98 15.88
CA ASP A 200 8.55 7.33 15.31
C ASP A 200 8.90 7.32 13.82
N LEU A 201 9.74 6.36 13.40
CA LEU A 201 10.04 6.17 11.99
C LEU A 201 8.80 5.70 11.22
N LEU A 202 8.04 4.77 11.76
CA LEU A 202 6.79 4.30 11.15
C LEU A 202 5.72 5.41 11.12
N LYS A 203 5.57 6.21 12.17
CA LYS A 203 4.71 7.40 12.18
C LYS A 203 5.09 8.39 11.09
N SER A 204 6.39 8.60 10.89
CA SER A 204 6.90 9.46 9.81
C SER A 204 6.58 8.91 8.42
N LEU A 205 6.67 7.58 8.25
CA LEU A 205 6.30 6.91 7.01
C LEU A 205 4.80 7.03 6.74
N ILE A 206 3.95 6.81 7.76
CA ILE A 206 2.49 6.95 7.66
C ILE A 206 2.11 8.40 7.32
N LYS A 207 2.74 9.39 7.97
CA LYS A 207 2.52 10.81 7.67
C LYS A 207 2.88 11.17 6.22
N ARG A 208 3.86 10.48 5.65
CA ARG A 208 4.31 10.69 4.25
C ARG A 208 3.50 9.88 3.24
N ARG A 209 2.59 8.99 3.69
CA ARG A 209 1.78 8.13 2.84
C ARG A 209 1.19 8.90 1.67
N ASN A 210 1.34 8.35 0.47
CA ASN A 210 0.80 8.91 -0.76
C ASN A 210 -0.06 7.85 -1.48
N PRO A 211 -1.39 7.89 -1.30
CA PRO A 211 -2.31 6.89 -1.84
C PRO A 211 -2.43 6.93 -3.37
N LEU A 212 -1.88 7.96 -4.02
CA LEU A 212 -1.83 8.07 -5.48
C LEU A 212 -0.62 7.32 -6.08
N LYS A 213 0.19 6.72 -5.23
CA LYS A 213 1.35 5.90 -5.62
C LYS A 213 1.06 4.43 -5.39
N MET A 214 1.89 3.56 -5.96
CA MET A 214 1.83 2.13 -5.66
C MET A 214 2.21 1.84 -4.21
N ALA A 215 3.17 2.57 -3.69
CA ALA A 215 3.68 2.41 -2.35
C ALA A 215 4.33 3.69 -1.84
N THR A 216 4.40 3.79 -0.50
CA THR A 216 5.24 4.77 0.21
C THR A 216 6.28 3.99 1.00
N CYS A 217 7.57 4.22 0.74
CA CYS A 217 8.66 3.46 1.31
C CYS A 217 9.79 4.33 1.85
N LEU A 218 10.62 3.74 2.70
CA LEU A 218 11.87 4.33 3.15
C LEU A 218 12.96 4.12 2.09
N GLU A 219 13.80 5.12 1.89
CA GLU A 219 15.01 5.02 1.06
C GLU A 219 16.17 4.57 1.93
N ASN A 220 16.82 3.47 1.58
CA ASN A 220 18.02 3.01 2.28
C ASN A 220 19.12 4.06 2.19
N PRO A 221 19.63 4.61 3.30
CA PRO A 221 20.51 5.78 3.31
C PRO A 221 21.91 5.51 2.72
N GLU A 222 22.32 4.26 2.65
CA GLU A 222 23.64 3.89 2.09
C GLU A 222 23.56 3.57 0.60
N LYS A 223 22.45 2.94 0.16
CA LYS A 223 22.31 2.38 -1.18
C LYS A 223 21.42 3.22 -2.10
N GLY A 224 20.62 4.14 -1.52
CA GLY A 224 19.66 4.95 -2.27
C GLY A 224 18.50 4.14 -2.85
N TRP A 225 18.26 2.91 -2.38
CA TRP A 225 17.21 2.03 -2.88
C TRP A 225 15.99 2.01 -1.95
N PRO A 226 14.77 1.79 -2.50
CA PRO A 226 13.60 1.60 -1.66
C PRO A 226 13.72 0.32 -0.82
N GLU A 227 13.31 0.39 0.45
CA GLU A 227 13.26 -0.76 1.36
C GLU A 227 11.87 -1.41 1.30
N PRO A 228 11.73 -2.56 0.63
CA PRO A 228 10.43 -3.18 0.42
C PRO A 228 9.83 -3.80 1.69
N LEU A 229 10.66 -4.03 2.71
CA LEU A 229 10.23 -4.73 3.93
C LEU A 229 9.93 -3.77 5.08
N CYS A 230 9.98 -2.45 4.83
CA CYS A 230 9.44 -1.40 5.67
C CYS A 230 8.74 -0.37 4.76
N THR A 231 7.51 -0.70 4.32
CA THR A 231 6.82 0.00 3.23
C THR A 231 5.31 -0.07 3.41
N ILE A 232 4.60 1.01 3.09
CA ILE A 232 3.14 1.00 2.92
C ILE A 232 2.84 0.68 1.47
N TYR A 233 2.12 -0.41 1.23
CA TYR A 233 1.61 -0.81 -0.09
C TYR A 233 0.15 -0.41 -0.22
N GLU A 234 -0.20 0.32 -1.26
CA GLU A 234 -1.57 0.70 -1.57
C GLU A 234 -2.30 -0.42 -2.34
N PRO A 235 -3.64 -0.44 -2.40
CA PRO A 235 -4.41 -1.49 -3.09
C PRO A 235 -3.95 -1.79 -4.52
N ILE A 236 -3.53 -0.78 -5.27
CA ILE A 236 -3.01 -0.92 -6.64
C ILE A 236 -1.75 -1.79 -6.72
N ALA A 237 -1.02 -1.95 -5.61
CA ALA A 237 0.19 -2.75 -5.56
C ALA A 237 -0.07 -4.22 -5.92
N TYR A 238 -1.24 -4.77 -5.59
CA TYR A 238 -1.59 -6.15 -5.94
C TYR A 238 -1.48 -6.41 -7.44
N LYS A 239 -2.14 -5.57 -8.23
CA LYS A 239 -2.11 -5.66 -9.70
C LYS A 239 -0.69 -5.48 -10.23
N ASN A 240 0.05 -4.52 -9.70
CA ASN A 240 1.42 -4.25 -10.15
C ASN A 240 2.34 -5.44 -9.86
N PHE A 241 2.29 -6.02 -8.66
CA PHE A 241 3.07 -7.21 -8.34
C PHE A 241 2.76 -8.38 -9.28
N LEU A 242 1.47 -8.66 -9.57
CA LEU A 242 1.08 -9.71 -10.50
C LEU A 242 1.63 -9.48 -11.91
N GLN A 243 1.65 -8.24 -12.40
CA GLN A 243 2.24 -7.90 -13.69
C GLN A 243 3.75 -8.15 -13.72
N TYR A 244 4.48 -7.79 -12.66
CA TYR A 244 5.92 -8.07 -12.58
C TYR A 244 6.21 -9.56 -12.48
N LEU A 245 5.39 -10.31 -11.74
CA LEU A 245 5.50 -11.77 -11.68
C LEU A 245 5.29 -12.42 -13.05
N SER A 246 4.35 -11.92 -13.86
CA SER A 246 4.09 -12.48 -15.20
C SER A 246 5.26 -12.36 -16.16
N VAL A 247 6.23 -11.49 -15.86
CA VAL A 247 7.49 -11.33 -16.60
C VAL A 247 8.71 -11.83 -15.83
N GLY A 248 8.51 -12.63 -14.78
CA GLY A 248 9.57 -13.28 -14.01
C GLY A 248 10.31 -12.40 -13.01
N ILE A 249 9.74 -11.25 -12.62
CA ILE A 249 10.32 -10.37 -11.60
C ILE A 249 9.69 -10.69 -10.24
N GLU A 250 10.43 -11.39 -9.38
CA GLU A 250 9.99 -11.87 -8.07
C GLU A 250 10.54 -11.04 -6.89
N CYS A 251 11.40 -10.08 -7.16
CA CYS A 251 12.03 -9.26 -6.12
C CYS A 251 11.21 -8.00 -5.86
N PRO A 252 10.62 -7.83 -4.63
CA PRO A 252 9.83 -6.66 -4.30
C PRO A 252 10.57 -5.33 -4.50
N ARG A 253 11.88 -5.30 -4.22
CA ARG A 253 12.71 -4.11 -4.44
C ARG A 253 12.79 -3.74 -5.92
N LYS A 254 12.96 -4.73 -6.82
CA LYS A 254 12.95 -4.46 -8.26
C LYS A 254 11.60 -3.94 -8.72
N VAL A 255 10.51 -4.44 -8.17
CA VAL A 255 9.17 -3.93 -8.45
C VAL A 255 9.06 -2.47 -8.02
N LEU A 256 9.44 -2.12 -6.78
CA LEU A 256 9.40 -0.74 -6.29
C LEU A 256 10.25 0.20 -7.16
N MET A 257 11.47 -0.20 -7.52
CA MET A 257 12.39 0.61 -8.37
C MET A 257 11.81 0.92 -9.75
N ASN A 258 10.90 0.11 -10.25
CA ASN A 258 10.28 0.26 -11.57
C ASN A 258 8.81 0.71 -11.49
N SER A 259 8.37 1.18 -10.33
CA SER A 259 6.99 1.60 -10.10
C SER A 259 6.91 3.06 -9.68
N ASN A 260 5.71 3.64 -9.78
CA ASN A 260 5.46 4.98 -9.26
C ASN A 260 5.29 4.91 -7.73
N ILE A 261 6.33 5.28 -7.00
CA ILE A 261 6.39 5.21 -5.53
C ILE A 261 6.65 6.59 -4.91
N GLU A 262 6.28 6.74 -3.65
CA GLU A 262 6.72 7.83 -2.79
C GLU A 262 7.87 7.33 -1.92
N THR A 263 8.92 8.14 -1.77
CA THR A 263 10.08 7.77 -0.95
C THR A 263 10.31 8.78 0.16
N LEU A 264 10.59 8.27 1.37
CA LEU A 264 11.04 9.04 2.51
C LEU A 264 12.53 8.78 2.75
N LYS A 265 13.35 9.81 2.57
CA LYS A 265 14.78 9.76 2.89
C LYS A 265 14.98 9.83 4.39
N ILE A 266 15.76 8.92 4.93
CA ILE A 266 16.13 8.89 6.34
C ILE A 266 17.63 9.13 6.51
N LYS A 267 18.02 9.71 7.65
CA LYS A 267 19.43 10.00 7.95
C LYS A 267 20.08 8.86 8.75
N ASP A 268 19.27 8.17 9.54
CA ASP A 268 19.76 7.08 10.38
C ASP A 268 20.08 5.83 9.53
N LYS A 269 21.34 5.49 9.46
CA LYS A 269 21.83 4.32 8.71
C LYS A 269 21.49 3.00 9.37
N LEU A 270 21.33 2.98 10.70
CA LEU A 270 21.02 1.76 11.45
C LEU A 270 19.54 1.37 11.26
N ALA A 271 18.64 2.34 11.10
CA ALA A 271 17.20 2.09 11.08
C ALA A 271 16.74 0.98 10.11
N LEU A 272 17.44 0.83 8.97
CA LEU A 272 17.14 -0.21 7.96
C LEU A 272 18.23 -1.28 7.88
N GLN A 273 19.00 -1.45 8.93
CA GLN A 273 20.01 -2.50 8.96
C GLN A 273 19.36 -3.86 9.21
N ASN A 274 19.51 -4.77 8.24
CA ASN A 274 19.06 -6.15 8.38
C ASN A 274 19.99 -6.94 9.31
N VAL A 275 19.41 -7.83 10.10
CA VAL A 275 20.12 -8.81 10.91
C VAL A 275 19.94 -10.20 10.30
N ASN A 276 21.06 -10.78 9.81
CA ASN A 276 21.07 -12.02 9.05
C ASN A 276 22.01 -13.09 9.59
N THR A 277 22.90 -12.74 10.53
CA THR A 277 23.88 -13.66 11.13
C THR A 277 23.82 -13.65 12.66
N PRO A 278 24.29 -14.72 13.34
CA PRO A 278 24.36 -14.75 14.81
C PRO A 278 25.23 -13.63 15.39
N GLU A 279 26.26 -13.19 14.69
CA GLU A 279 27.15 -12.10 15.10
C GLU A 279 26.40 -10.77 15.06
N GLU A 280 25.70 -10.48 13.95
CA GLU A 280 24.85 -9.29 13.81
C GLU A 280 23.75 -9.27 14.87
N PHE A 281 23.14 -10.43 15.17
CA PHE A 281 22.14 -10.55 16.23
C PHE A 281 22.68 -10.16 17.59
N ARG A 282 23.86 -10.68 17.99
CA ARG A 282 24.48 -10.37 19.30
C ARG A 282 24.76 -8.86 19.39
N ARG A 283 25.33 -8.28 18.35
CA ARG A 283 25.59 -6.84 18.29
C ARG A 283 24.31 -6.03 18.41
N ALA A 284 23.32 -6.31 17.57
CA ALA A 284 22.04 -5.60 17.60
C ALA A 284 21.34 -5.71 18.95
N LYS A 285 21.36 -6.90 19.59
CA LYS A 285 20.78 -7.09 20.93
C LYS A 285 21.44 -6.20 21.96
N THR A 286 22.77 -6.12 21.96
CA THR A 286 23.52 -5.25 22.89
C THR A 286 23.21 -3.78 22.66
N GLU A 287 23.21 -3.33 21.40
CA GLU A 287 22.94 -1.94 21.05
C GLU A 287 21.51 -1.52 21.43
N LEU A 288 20.50 -2.35 21.13
CA LEU A 288 19.11 -2.06 21.43
C LEU A 288 18.80 -2.08 22.92
N GLN A 289 19.43 -2.97 23.70
CA GLN A 289 19.26 -3.03 25.15
C GLN A 289 19.97 -1.89 25.91
N ALA A 290 20.96 -1.25 25.31
CA ALA A 290 21.60 -0.06 25.88
C ALA A 290 20.75 1.21 25.79
N HIS A 291 19.67 1.20 25.01
CA HIS A 291 18.76 2.33 24.79
C HIS A 291 17.38 2.16 25.45
N ILE A 292 17.17 1.06 26.20
CA ILE A 292 15.99 0.81 27.04
C ILE A 292 16.28 1.26 28.48
#